data_aaa368fb8b75ef919190a85239a18800
#
_entry.id   aaa368fb8b75ef919190a85239a18800
#
_cell.length_a   1.000
_cell.length_b   1.000
_cell.length_c   1.000
_cell.angle_alpha   90.00
_cell.angle_beta   90.00
_cell.angle_gamma   90.00
#
_symmetry.space_group_name_H-M   'P 1'
#
loop_
_entity.id
_entity.type
_entity.pdbx_description
1 polymer ?
#
loop_
_entity_poly.entity_id
_entity_poly.type
_entity_poly.pdbx_seq_one_letter_code
_entity_poly.pdbx_strand_id
1 'polypeptide(L)'
;MKTLQLVQGTADDIAFVMAAERLPGYEELVGRWSEAQHRAALADGRHAYFIVRLASRDIGFAIVRDWASSERVACIKRIAVSNPGQGHGKILLADLVDRIFTKTDAYRIWLGVFPENDRARRAYEAVGFKAEGLARGSAFFGGVYRDELVMALVRPDWSAGRN
;
A
#
# COMPACT_ATOMS: atom_id res chain seq x y z
N MET A 1 -25.99 -1.51 3.33
CA MET A 1 -24.64 -0.95 3.61
C MET A 1 -23.72 -1.25 2.45
N LYS A 2 -23.06 -0.25 1.93
CA LYS A 2 -22.08 -0.45 0.86
C LYS A 2 -20.79 -0.99 1.49
N THR A 3 -20.47 -2.23 1.18
CA THR A 3 -19.28 -2.89 1.74
C THR A 3 -18.10 -2.68 0.81
N LEU A 4 -16.96 -2.29 1.39
CA LEU A 4 -15.68 -2.28 0.68
C LEU A 4 -15.23 -3.72 0.44
N GLN A 5 -14.79 -3.99 -0.78
CA GLN A 5 -14.25 -5.29 -1.17
C GLN A 5 -12.83 -5.12 -1.68
N LEU A 6 -11.93 -5.93 -1.15
CA LEU A 6 -10.54 -6.01 -1.61
C LEU A 6 -10.42 -7.22 -2.55
N VAL A 7 -10.20 -6.96 -3.83
CA VAL A 7 -10.06 -8.00 -4.85
C VAL A 7 -8.66 -8.00 -5.44
N GLN A 8 -8.18 -9.18 -5.86
CA GLN A 8 -6.88 -9.28 -6.49
C GLN A 8 -6.91 -8.59 -7.85
N GLY A 9 -5.93 -7.73 -8.11
CA GLY A 9 -5.79 -7.01 -9.36
C GLY A 9 -5.10 -7.83 -10.45
N THR A 10 -5.41 -7.49 -11.68
CA THR A 10 -4.84 -8.11 -12.88
C THR A 10 -4.31 -7.03 -13.85
N ALA A 11 -3.77 -7.45 -14.98
CA ALA A 11 -3.33 -6.52 -16.02
C ALA A 11 -4.46 -5.59 -16.52
N ASP A 12 -5.71 -6.03 -16.43
CA ASP A 12 -6.87 -5.22 -16.83
C ASP A 12 -7.10 -4.02 -15.90
N ASP A 13 -6.51 -4.04 -14.70
CA ASP A 13 -6.65 -2.97 -13.71
C ASP A 13 -5.55 -1.91 -13.82
N ILE A 14 -4.55 -2.10 -14.67
CA ILE A 14 -3.40 -1.17 -14.78
C ILE A 14 -3.84 0.25 -15.13
N ALA A 15 -4.80 0.39 -16.04
CA ALA A 15 -5.30 1.71 -16.43
C ALA A 15 -5.90 2.46 -15.23
N PHE A 16 -6.68 1.78 -14.40
CA PHE A 16 -7.23 2.35 -13.18
C PHE A 16 -6.11 2.73 -12.19
N VAL A 17 -5.15 1.84 -11.97
CA VAL A 17 -4.01 2.07 -11.08
C VAL A 17 -3.22 3.31 -11.52
N MET A 18 -2.90 3.42 -12.79
CA MET A 18 -2.17 4.57 -13.33
C MET A 18 -2.95 5.87 -13.17
N ALA A 19 -4.26 5.85 -13.40
CA ALA A 19 -5.11 7.02 -13.19
C ALA A 19 -5.14 7.44 -11.72
N ALA A 20 -5.26 6.47 -10.81
CA ALA A 20 -5.27 6.74 -9.37
C ALA A 20 -3.92 7.28 -8.87
N GLU A 21 -2.80 6.77 -9.39
CA GLU A 21 -1.46 7.29 -9.06
C GLU A 21 -1.28 8.77 -9.44
N ARG A 22 -2.02 9.22 -10.45
CA ARG A 22 -1.87 10.55 -11.07
C ARG A 22 -2.98 11.52 -10.72
N LEU A 23 -3.78 11.21 -9.70
CA LEU A 23 -4.83 12.12 -9.24
C LEU A 23 -4.25 13.43 -8.71
N PRO A 24 -4.96 14.56 -8.92
CA PRO A 24 -4.53 15.84 -8.35
C PRO A 24 -4.30 15.74 -6.84
N GLY A 25 -3.21 16.30 -6.37
CA GLY A 25 -2.78 16.23 -4.98
C GLY A 25 -1.82 15.09 -4.66
N TYR A 26 -1.60 14.17 -5.60
CA TYR A 26 -0.68 13.04 -5.42
C TYR A 26 0.70 13.23 -6.06
N GLU A 27 0.94 14.39 -6.68
CA GLU A 27 2.13 14.65 -7.47
C GLU A 27 3.43 14.44 -6.69
N GLU A 28 3.43 14.76 -5.41
CA GLU A 28 4.60 14.65 -4.54
C GLU A 28 4.47 13.57 -3.46
N LEU A 29 3.36 12.85 -3.41
CA LEU A 29 3.05 11.92 -2.33
C LEU A 29 2.94 10.46 -2.78
N VAL A 30 2.56 10.22 -4.03
CA VAL A 30 2.30 8.89 -4.57
C VAL A 30 3.23 8.63 -5.75
N GLY A 31 3.96 7.53 -5.70
CA GLY A 31 4.83 7.10 -6.78
C GLY A 31 4.04 6.77 -8.05
N ARG A 32 4.69 6.89 -9.20
CA ARG A 32 4.09 6.66 -10.51
C ARG A 32 4.96 5.71 -11.31
N TRP A 33 4.31 4.73 -11.92
CA TRP A 33 4.96 3.83 -12.86
C TRP A 33 4.33 3.96 -14.24
N SER A 34 5.11 3.65 -15.27
CA SER A 34 4.59 3.48 -16.61
C SER A 34 3.81 2.18 -16.72
N GLU A 35 3.01 2.04 -17.78
CA GLU A 35 2.32 0.77 -18.07
C GLU A 35 3.31 -0.40 -18.13
N ALA A 36 4.46 -0.20 -18.79
CA ALA A 36 5.48 -1.23 -18.91
C ALA A 36 6.03 -1.67 -17.56
N GLN A 37 6.24 -0.73 -16.62
CA GLN A 37 6.69 -1.04 -15.27
C GLN A 37 5.62 -1.83 -14.49
N HIS A 38 4.34 -1.46 -14.61
CA HIS A 38 3.25 -2.20 -13.98
C HIS A 38 3.12 -3.61 -14.55
N ARG A 39 3.22 -3.78 -15.86
CA ARG A 39 3.18 -5.10 -16.51
C ARG A 39 4.32 -5.98 -16.04
N ALA A 40 5.53 -5.43 -15.96
CA ALA A 40 6.70 -6.15 -15.47
C ALA A 40 6.52 -6.58 -14.00
N ALA A 41 5.99 -5.70 -13.15
CA ALA A 41 5.73 -6.01 -11.75
C ALA A 41 4.71 -7.14 -11.59
N LEU A 42 3.62 -7.12 -12.37
CA LEU A 42 2.62 -8.19 -12.34
C LEU A 42 3.18 -9.54 -12.81
N ALA A 43 4.16 -9.51 -13.71
CA ALA A 43 4.74 -10.72 -14.29
C ALA A 43 5.87 -11.32 -13.46
N ASP A 44 6.49 -10.57 -12.53
CA ASP A 44 7.70 -11.01 -11.84
C ASP A 44 7.46 -11.94 -10.65
N GLY A 45 6.22 -12.16 -10.25
CA GLY A 45 5.85 -13.01 -9.12
C GLY A 45 6.15 -12.42 -7.73
N ARG A 46 6.82 -11.27 -7.67
CA ARG A 46 7.14 -10.60 -6.40
C ARG A 46 6.06 -9.64 -5.94
N HIS A 47 5.24 -9.15 -6.87
CA HIS A 47 4.24 -8.13 -6.63
C HIS A 47 2.83 -8.72 -6.69
N ALA A 48 1.98 -8.33 -5.74
CA ALA A 48 0.56 -8.61 -5.75
C ALA A 48 -0.20 -7.29 -5.79
N TYR A 49 -1.14 -7.18 -6.71
CA TYR A 49 -2.00 -5.99 -6.86
C TYR A 49 -3.35 -6.28 -6.25
N PHE A 50 -3.91 -5.28 -5.61
CA PHE A 50 -5.26 -5.33 -5.04
C PHE A 50 -6.03 -4.09 -5.44
N ILE A 51 -7.30 -4.30 -5.78
CA ILE A 51 -8.22 -3.23 -6.13
C ILE A 51 -9.29 -3.16 -5.05
N VAL A 52 -9.64 -1.96 -4.64
CA VAL A 52 -10.70 -1.72 -3.66
C VAL A 52 -11.96 -1.29 -4.39
N ARG A 53 -13.04 -2.03 -4.17
CA ARG A 53 -14.35 -1.76 -4.77
C ARG A 53 -15.35 -1.36 -3.72
N LEU A 54 -16.12 -0.32 -4.04
CA LEU A 54 -17.28 0.11 -3.27
C LEU A 54 -18.48 0.14 -4.20
N ALA A 55 -19.45 -0.75 -3.99
CA ALA A 55 -20.66 -0.84 -4.82
C ALA A 55 -20.33 -0.90 -6.32
N SER A 56 -19.45 -1.82 -6.71
CA SER A 56 -18.99 -2.06 -8.10
C SER A 56 -18.15 -0.95 -8.73
N ARG A 57 -17.72 0.04 -7.96
CA ARG A 57 -16.79 1.08 -8.43
C ARG A 57 -15.41 0.86 -7.83
N ASP A 58 -14.39 0.93 -8.65
CA ASP A 58 -13.01 0.90 -8.20
C ASP A 58 -12.69 2.25 -7.55
N ILE A 59 -12.27 2.22 -6.28
CA ILE A 59 -12.02 3.46 -5.49
C ILE A 59 -10.61 3.54 -4.93
N GLY A 60 -9.78 2.54 -5.13
CA GLY A 60 -8.42 2.54 -4.64
C GLY A 60 -7.67 1.29 -5.05
N PHE A 61 -6.38 1.29 -4.78
CA PHE A 61 -5.52 0.14 -5.06
C PHE A 61 -4.38 0.04 -4.05
N ALA A 62 -3.77 -1.13 -4.01
CA ALA A 62 -2.53 -1.37 -3.28
C ALA A 62 -1.62 -2.29 -4.07
N ILE A 63 -0.32 -2.07 -3.95
CA ILE A 63 0.73 -2.95 -4.49
C ILE A 63 1.56 -3.45 -3.32
N VAL A 64 1.62 -4.77 -3.18
CA VAL A 64 2.43 -5.44 -2.16
C VAL A 64 3.60 -6.12 -2.85
N ARG A 65 4.81 -5.81 -2.41
CA ARG A 65 6.03 -6.47 -2.86
C ARG A 65 6.40 -7.56 -1.88
N ASP A 66 6.97 -8.64 -2.40
CA ASP A 66 7.39 -9.81 -1.62
C ASP A 66 6.21 -10.44 -0.85
N TRP A 67 5.07 -10.52 -1.51
CA TRP A 67 3.78 -10.97 -0.98
C TRP A 67 3.87 -12.28 -0.20
N ALA A 68 4.52 -13.28 -0.70
CA ALA A 68 4.63 -14.59 -0.06
C ALA A 68 6.11 -15.00 0.03
N SER A 69 6.97 -14.07 0.35
CA SER A 69 8.41 -14.29 0.45
C SER A 69 8.76 -15.29 1.54
N SER A 70 9.73 -16.16 1.25
CA SER A 70 10.32 -17.08 2.24
C SER A 70 11.01 -16.33 3.39
N GLU A 71 11.37 -15.07 3.21
CA GLU A 71 11.93 -14.24 4.26
C GLU A 71 10.85 -13.76 5.25
N ARG A 72 9.58 -14.01 4.95
CA ARG A 72 8.42 -13.65 5.78
C ARG A 72 8.29 -12.15 6.08
N VAL A 73 8.73 -11.34 5.14
CA VAL A 73 8.66 -9.87 5.20
C VAL A 73 7.99 -9.37 3.93
N ALA A 74 6.88 -8.68 4.07
CA ALA A 74 6.16 -8.07 2.97
C ALA A 74 6.27 -6.55 3.03
N CYS A 75 6.27 -5.90 1.87
CA CYS A 75 6.30 -4.45 1.75
C CYS A 75 5.04 -3.95 1.07
N ILE A 76 4.33 -3.02 1.70
CA ILE A 76 3.29 -2.26 1.01
C ILE A 76 4.00 -1.19 0.18
N LYS A 77 4.19 -1.49 -1.10
CA LYS A 77 4.95 -0.62 -2.01
C LYS A 77 4.18 0.64 -2.35
N ARG A 78 2.87 0.53 -2.49
CA ARG A 78 2.00 1.66 -2.83
C ARG A 78 0.57 1.40 -2.39
N ILE A 79 -0.08 2.43 -1.91
CA ILE A 79 -1.49 2.39 -1.54
C ILE A 79 -2.09 3.78 -1.78
N ALA A 80 -3.21 3.84 -2.47
CA ALA A 80 -3.88 5.09 -2.76
C ALA A 80 -5.38 4.88 -2.96
N VAL A 81 -6.17 5.90 -2.59
CA VAL A 81 -7.61 5.93 -2.80
C VAL A 81 -7.99 7.11 -3.67
N SER A 82 -9.08 6.97 -4.44
CA SER A 82 -9.54 7.99 -5.40
C SER A 82 -10.08 9.23 -4.71
N ASN A 83 -10.67 9.08 -3.52
CA ASN A 83 -11.24 10.17 -2.74
C ASN A 83 -10.63 10.18 -1.34
N PRO A 84 -9.48 10.84 -1.14
CA PRO A 84 -8.89 10.97 0.19
C PRO A 84 -9.82 11.74 1.15
N GLY A 85 -9.71 11.44 2.45
CA GLY A 85 -10.49 12.14 3.49
C GLY A 85 -11.85 11.52 3.79
N GLN A 86 -12.21 10.40 3.15
CA GLN A 86 -13.47 9.66 3.38
C GLN A 86 -13.29 8.47 4.34
N GLY A 87 -12.08 8.26 4.86
CA GLY A 87 -11.77 7.11 5.71
C GLY A 87 -11.52 5.79 4.95
N HIS A 88 -11.62 5.79 3.64
CA HIS A 88 -11.43 4.57 2.82
C HIS A 88 -10.01 4.04 2.89
N GLY A 89 -9.02 4.91 2.98
CA GLY A 89 -7.61 4.52 3.06
C GLY A 89 -7.30 3.69 4.30
N LYS A 90 -7.86 4.05 5.44
CA LYS A 90 -7.68 3.31 6.69
C LYS A 90 -8.34 1.93 6.62
N ILE A 91 -9.55 1.85 6.07
CA ILE A 91 -10.27 0.59 5.91
C ILE A 91 -9.52 -0.33 4.94
N LEU A 92 -9.10 0.21 3.79
CA LEU A 92 -8.27 -0.52 2.84
C LEU A 92 -7.01 -1.07 3.49
N LEU A 93 -6.30 -0.23 4.23
CA LEU A 93 -5.06 -0.63 4.88
C LEU A 93 -5.29 -1.75 5.89
N ALA A 94 -6.33 -1.64 6.71
CA ALA A 94 -6.68 -2.67 7.69
C ALA A 94 -7.01 -4.01 7.01
N ASP A 95 -7.84 -3.98 5.96
CA ASP A 95 -8.20 -5.17 5.19
C ASP A 95 -6.99 -5.80 4.49
N LEU A 96 -6.10 -4.97 3.96
CA LEU A 96 -4.87 -5.43 3.31
C LEU A 96 -3.94 -6.12 4.31
N VAL A 97 -3.72 -5.50 5.47
CA VAL A 97 -2.92 -6.06 6.56
C VAL A 97 -3.48 -7.41 7.00
N ASP A 98 -4.78 -7.48 7.23
CA ASP A 98 -5.46 -8.72 7.60
C ASP A 98 -5.25 -9.80 6.53
N ARG A 99 -5.37 -9.43 5.26
CA ARG A 99 -5.16 -10.36 4.15
C ARG A 99 -3.73 -10.87 4.10
N ILE A 100 -2.74 -9.99 4.24
CA ILE A 100 -1.33 -10.40 4.23
C ILE A 100 -1.07 -11.41 5.36
N PHE A 101 -1.45 -11.09 6.58
CA PHE A 101 -1.19 -11.94 7.73
C PHE A 101 -2.01 -13.25 7.75
N THR A 102 -3.20 -13.26 7.15
CA THR A 102 -4.03 -14.48 7.12
C THR A 102 -3.72 -15.40 5.94
N LYS A 103 -3.22 -14.86 4.84
CA LYS A 103 -2.98 -15.63 3.60
C LYS A 103 -1.52 -15.95 3.33
N THR A 104 -0.60 -15.43 4.13
CA THR A 104 0.84 -15.68 3.99
C THR A 104 1.45 -15.96 5.35
N ASP A 105 2.72 -16.40 5.34
CA ASP A 105 3.50 -16.60 6.55
C ASP A 105 4.25 -15.32 6.99
N ALA A 106 3.89 -14.15 6.46
CA ALA A 106 4.57 -12.92 6.81
C ALA A 106 4.58 -12.70 8.33
N TYR A 107 5.73 -12.36 8.86
CA TYR A 107 5.91 -11.95 10.24
C TYR A 107 5.88 -10.43 10.37
N ARG A 108 6.34 -9.73 9.32
CA ARG A 108 6.52 -8.28 9.29
C ARG A 108 5.94 -7.71 7.99
N ILE A 109 5.19 -6.63 8.14
CA ILE A 109 4.78 -5.77 7.02
C ILE A 109 5.42 -4.41 7.25
N TRP A 110 6.09 -3.88 6.24
CA TRP A 110 6.68 -2.55 6.33
C TRP A 110 6.30 -1.69 5.12
N LEU A 111 6.51 -0.41 5.25
CA LEU A 111 6.32 0.56 4.19
C LEU A 111 7.23 1.77 4.41
N GLY A 112 7.46 2.52 3.34
CA GLY A 112 8.09 3.82 3.40
C GLY A 112 7.05 4.90 3.12
N VAL A 113 7.09 5.96 3.89
CA VAL A 113 6.21 7.12 3.72
C VAL A 113 7.02 8.40 3.77
N PHE A 114 6.69 9.38 2.92
CA PHE A 114 7.35 10.67 3.01
C PHE A 114 6.99 11.34 4.34
N PRO A 115 7.98 11.90 5.06
CA PRO A 115 7.76 12.45 6.41
C PRO A 115 6.67 13.52 6.47
N GLU A 116 6.48 14.28 5.39
CA GLU A 116 5.48 15.34 5.29
C GLU A 116 4.06 14.82 4.98
N ASN A 117 3.90 13.54 4.67
CA ASN A 117 2.60 12.94 4.37
C ASN A 117 1.87 12.57 5.66
N ASP A 118 1.40 13.58 6.40
CA ASP A 118 0.77 13.40 7.70
C ASP A 118 -0.50 12.55 7.66
N ARG A 119 -1.28 12.67 6.59
CA ARG A 119 -2.51 11.88 6.42
C ARG A 119 -2.20 10.39 6.38
N ALA A 120 -1.23 10.00 5.56
CA ALA A 120 -0.82 8.60 5.44
C ALA A 120 -0.23 8.08 6.75
N ARG A 121 0.65 8.86 7.37
CA ARG A 121 1.26 8.46 8.65
C ARG A 121 0.21 8.19 9.71
N ARG A 122 -0.77 9.08 9.86
CA ARG A 122 -1.86 8.88 10.83
C ARG A 122 -2.70 7.64 10.54
N ALA A 123 -2.97 7.36 9.28
CA ALA A 123 -3.68 6.15 8.88
C ALA A 123 -2.90 4.88 9.24
N TYR A 124 -1.59 4.88 8.99
CA TYR A 124 -0.71 3.76 9.33
C TYR A 124 -0.63 3.55 10.83
N GLU A 125 -0.43 4.60 11.61
CA GLU A 125 -0.41 4.54 13.07
C GLU A 125 -1.74 4.00 13.63
N ALA A 126 -2.85 4.43 13.07
CA ALA A 126 -4.18 3.99 13.50
C ALA A 126 -4.43 2.49 13.26
N VAL A 127 -3.75 1.88 12.30
CA VAL A 127 -3.83 0.43 12.02
C VAL A 127 -2.82 -0.36 12.87
N GLY A 128 -1.85 0.31 13.47
CA GLY A 128 -0.89 -0.30 14.38
C GLY A 128 0.57 -0.26 13.92
N PHE A 129 0.86 0.38 12.78
CA PHE A 129 2.24 0.56 12.33
C PHE A 129 2.98 1.48 13.28
N LYS A 130 4.24 1.17 13.51
CA LYS A 130 5.16 1.97 14.33
C LYS A 130 6.29 2.52 13.47
N ALA A 131 6.65 3.77 13.70
CA ALA A 131 7.81 4.39 13.06
C ALA A 131 9.10 3.76 13.58
N GLU A 132 10.00 3.43 12.66
CA GLU A 132 11.29 2.80 13.01
C GLU A 132 12.49 3.69 12.71
N GLY A 133 12.34 4.67 11.88
CA GLY A 133 13.41 5.58 11.57
C GLY A 133 13.37 6.11 10.14
N LEU A 134 14.27 7.02 9.84
CA LEU A 134 14.38 7.67 8.55
C LEU A 134 15.37 6.91 7.66
N ALA A 135 14.91 6.48 6.49
CA ALA A 135 15.75 5.90 5.45
C ALA A 135 16.20 7.02 4.49
N ARG A 136 17.47 7.41 4.60
CA ARG A 136 18.00 8.52 3.82
C ARG A 136 18.15 8.16 2.36
N GLY A 137 17.65 9.02 1.46
CA GLY A 137 17.76 8.85 0.02
C GLY A 137 17.13 7.55 -0.51
N SER A 138 16.12 7.03 0.17
CA SER A 138 15.54 5.71 -0.15
C SER A 138 14.57 5.73 -1.33
N ALA A 139 14.10 6.90 -1.76
CA ALA A 139 13.21 7.05 -2.89
C ALA A 139 13.79 8.00 -3.94
N PHE A 140 13.75 7.60 -5.20
CA PHE A 140 13.99 8.48 -6.33
C PHE A 140 12.64 8.91 -6.90
N PHE A 141 12.32 10.19 -6.73
CA PHE A 141 10.98 10.68 -7.02
C PHE A 141 11.04 12.11 -7.56
N GLY A 142 10.41 12.35 -8.71
CA GLY A 142 10.42 13.67 -9.34
C GLY A 142 11.82 14.16 -9.71
N GLY A 143 12.74 13.27 -10.04
CA GLY A 143 14.10 13.59 -10.43
C GLY A 143 15.06 13.85 -9.26
N VAL A 144 14.62 13.67 -8.02
CA VAL A 144 15.43 13.87 -6.81
C VAL A 144 15.37 12.67 -5.88
N TYR A 145 16.40 12.48 -5.07
CA TYR A 145 16.38 11.50 -3.99
C TYR A 145 15.71 12.11 -2.76
N ARG A 146 14.80 11.34 -2.16
CA ARG A 146 14.07 11.77 -0.97
C ARG A 146 14.21 10.74 0.13
N ASP A 147 14.12 11.21 1.37
CA ASP A 147 14.11 10.34 2.54
C ASP A 147 12.69 9.81 2.80
N GLU A 148 12.60 8.60 3.28
CA GLU A 148 11.33 8.01 3.70
C GLU A 148 11.38 7.64 5.18
N LEU A 149 10.27 7.86 5.89
CA LEU A 149 10.06 7.28 7.21
C LEU A 149 9.66 5.81 7.02
N VAL A 150 10.40 4.89 7.62
CA VAL A 150 10.06 3.47 7.63
C VAL A 150 9.09 3.22 8.78
N MET A 151 7.95 2.60 8.45
CA MET A 151 6.96 2.16 9.44
C MET A 151 6.69 0.68 9.25
N ALA A 152 6.42 -0.04 10.33
CA ALA A 152 6.22 -1.48 10.29
C ALA A 152 5.19 -1.96 11.30
N LEU A 153 4.60 -3.10 10.97
CA LEU A 153 3.70 -3.85 11.84
C LEU A 153 4.15 -5.29 11.87
N VAL A 154 4.36 -5.85 13.06
CA VAL A 154 4.76 -7.25 13.23
C VAL A 154 3.55 -8.10 13.63
N ARG A 155 3.58 -9.38 13.23
CA ARG A 155 2.46 -10.31 13.48
C ARG A 155 2.00 -10.37 14.94
N PRO A 156 2.87 -10.42 15.96
CA PRO A 156 2.40 -10.43 17.36
C PRO A 156 1.56 -9.21 17.73
N ASP A 157 1.94 -8.02 17.25
CA ASP A 157 1.18 -6.79 17.54
C ASP A 157 -0.18 -6.79 16.83
N TRP A 158 -0.22 -7.29 15.59
CA TRP A 158 -1.47 -7.45 14.86
C TRP A 158 -2.41 -8.46 15.56
N SER A 159 -1.90 -9.60 15.98
CA SER A 159 -2.69 -10.62 16.68
C SER A 159 -3.23 -10.11 18.01
N ALA A 160 -2.43 -9.35 18.77
CA ALA A 160 -2.85 -8.77 20.06
C ALA A 160 -3.99 -7.75 19.87
N GLY A 161 -3.96 -6.98 18.79
CA GLY A 161 -5.00 -5.99 18.49
C GLY A 161 -6.35 -6.58 18.05
N ARG A 162 -6.42 -7.90 17.82
CA ARG A 162 -7.65 -8.60 17.37
C ARG A 162 -8.42 -9.26 18.52
N ASN A 163 -7.97 -9.22 19.73
CA ASN A 163 -8.62 -9.80 20.92
C ASN A 163 -9.54 -8.78 21.62
#